data_67a27070d61ebbb6158317920a187309
#
_entry.id   67a27070d61ebbb6158317920a187309
#
_cell.length_a   1.000
_cell.length_b   1.000
_cell.length_c   1.000
_cell.angle_alpha   90.00
_cell.angle_beta   90.00
_cell.angle_gamma   90.00
#
_symmetry.space_group_name_H-M   'P 1'
#
loop_
_entity.id
_entity.type
_entity.pdbx_description
1 polymer ?
#
loop_
_entity_poly.entity_id
_entity_poly.type
_entity_poly.pdbx_seq_one_letter_code
_entity_poly.pdbx_strand_id
1 'polypeptide(L)'
;FTYERRFEAHPDYDQLWSIRKAIRQLKSGKGRGSDSYHQKMDRLKSRATELEIRINSELFGEARVVASTLVGANSRIMEGQKFTTLFIDEAAQALEAACWIAIRRASRVILAGDHCQLPPTVKSLPALNAGLGKTLMERIVENKPEVVTLLKVQYRMNEQIMRFSSNWFYKGEVESAPQIKYRGILDYDYPIMWLDTSEVEVGDDEPTFNEQFVGESFGRINKGEAELTLKSLEQYFTKIGKQRILDEKIDVGVISPYRA
;
A
#
# COMPACT_ATOMS: atom_id res chain seq x y z
N PHE A 1 -4.38 -6.75 15.98
CA PHE A 1 -5.37 -7.84 16.10
C PHE A 1 -5.61 -8.47 14.72
N THR A 2 -4.74 -9.43 14.33
CA THR A 2 -4.89 -10.16 13.07
C THR A 2 -5.95 -11.26 13.22
N TYR A 3 -6.56 -11.63 12.08
CA TYR A 3 -7.52 -12.72 12.03
C TYR A 3 -6.92 -14.03 12.60
N GLU A 4 -5.69 -14.38 12.20
CA GLU A 4 -5.02 -15.60 12.65
C GLU A 4 -4.89 -15.67 14.18
N ARG A 5 -4.43 -14.58 14.81
CA ARG A 5 -4.27 -14.53 16.28
C ARG A 5 -5.60 -14.67 17.01
N ARG A 6 -6.66 -14.06 16.50
CA ARG A 6 -8.00 -14.22 17.09
C ARG A 6 -8.57 -15.62 16.87
N PHE A 7 -8.35 -16.18 15.70
CA PHE A 7 -8.76 -17.54 15.34
C PHE A 7 -8.07 -18.58 16.24
N GLU A 8 -6.77 -18.44 16.47
CA GLU A 8 -5.99 -19.31 17.34
C GLU A 8 -6.29 -19.13 18.84
N ALA A 9 -6.72 -17.95 19.26
CA ALA A 9 -7.13 -17.67 20.63
C ALA A 9 -8.57 -18.09 20.94
N HIS A 10 -9.33 -18.60 19.96
CA HIS A 10 -10.70 -19.01 20.15
C HIS A 10 -10.78 -20.30 21.01
N PRO A 11 -11.75 -20.43 21.93
CA PRO A 11 -11.88 -21.62 22.81
C PRO A 11 -11.95 -22.95 22.06
N ASP A 12 -12.56 -22.96 20.88
CA ASP A 12 -12.69 -24.16 20.03
C ASP A 12 -11.45 -24.49 19.21
N TYR A 13 -10.44 -23.63 19.21
CA TYR A 13 -9.25 -23.82 18.39
C TYR A 13 -8.47 -25.08 18.74
N ASP A 14 -8.30 -25.39 20.02
CA ASP A 14 -7.58 -26.59 20.46
C ASP A 14 -8.25 -27.87 19.96
N GLN A 15 -9.59 -27.90 19.96
CA GLN A 15 -10.34 -29.02 19.41
C GLN A 15 -10.13 -29.14 17.89
N LEU A 16 -10.22 -28.01 17.19
CA LEU A 16 -9.99 -27.96 15.73
C LEU A 16 -8.55 -28.40 15.40
N TRP A 17 -7.55 -27.92 16.14
CA TRP A 17 -6.17 -28.29 15.96
C TRP A 17 -5.94 -29.79 16.15
N SER A 18 -6.55 -30.39 17.19
CA SER A 18 -6.49 -31.82 17.46
C SER A 18 -7.09 -32.64 16.33
N ILE A 19 -8.21 -32.22 15.77
CA ILE A 19 -8.85 -32.88 14.61
C ILE A 19 -7.97 -32.73 13.37
N ARG A 20 -7.42 -31.56 13.08
CA ARG A 20 -6.49 -31.33 11.95
C ARG A 20 -5.23 -32.20 12.07
N LYS A 21 -4.73 -32.42 13.30
CA LYS A 21 -3.61 -33.33 13.58
C LYS A 21 -4.00 -34.79 13.30
N ALA A 22 -5.18 -35.22 13.74
CA ALA A 22 -5.68 -36.57 13.47
C ALA A 22 -5.87 -36.82 11.94
N ILE A 23 -6.39 -35.85 11.19
CA ILE A 23 -6.50 -35.91 9.74
C ILE A 23 -5.11 -36.08 9.08
N ARG A 24 -4.10 -35.35 9.53
CA ARG A 24 -2.73 -35.46 9.02
C ARG A 24 -2.14 -36.83 9.30
N GLN A 25 -2.33 -37.36 10.51
CA GLN A 25 -1.86 -38.69 10.90
C GLN A 25 -2.53 -39.80 10.08
N LEU A 26 -3.85 -39.71 9.85
CA LEU A 26 -4.55 -40.65 9.01
C LEU A 26 -4.04 -40.62 7.55
N LYS A 27 -3.75 -39.45 7.01
CA LYS A 27 -3.17 -39.29 5.67
C LYS A 27 -1.79 -39.93 5.52
N SER A 28 -0.99 -39.98 6.58
CA SER A 28 0.36 -40.58 6.59
C SER A 28 0.37 -42.09 6.90
N GLY A 29 -0.75 -42.66 7.40
CA GLY A 29 -0.88 -44.06 7.81
C GLY A 29 -1.06 -45.06 6.65
N LYS A 30 -0.83 -46.35 6.95
CA LYS A 30 -1.14 -47.48 6.06
C LYS A 30 -2.65 -47.76 6.11
N GLY A 31 -3.27 -48.11 4.97
CA GLY A 31 -4.70 -48.49 4.91
C GLY A 31 -5.64 -47.53 4.23
N ARG A 32 -5.14 -46.68 3.34
CA ARG A 32 -5.84 -45.58 2.65
C ARG A 32 -7.04 -45.99 1.76
N GLY A 33 -7.28 -47.23 1.52
CA GLY A 33 -8.34 -47.71 0.60
C GLY A 33 -9.51 -48.43 1.26
N SER A 34 -9.59 -48.50 2.62
CA SER A 34 -10.71 -49.15 3.30
C SER A 34 -11.90 -48.21 3.49
N ASP A 35 -13.12 -48.78 3.42
CA ASP A 35 -14.35 -48.01 3.68
C ASP A 35 -14.35 -47.34 5.07
N SER A 36 -13.78 -48.03 6.07
CA SER A 36 -13.60 -47.53 7.42
C SER A 36 -12.69 -46.28 7.46
N TYR A 37 -11.63 -46.25 6.64
CA TYR A 37 -10.76 -45.07 6.50
C TYR A 37 -11.52 -43.89 5.91
N HIS A 38 -12.26 -44.11 4.83
CA HIS A 38 -13.04 -43.04 4.19
C HIS A 38 -14.10 -42.46 5.12
N GLN A 39 -14.89 -43.30 5.79
CA GLN A 39 -15.88 -42.85 6.78
C GLN A 39 -15.26 -42.05 7.91
N LYS A 40 -14.14 -42.51 8.49
CA LYS A 40 -13.44 -41.78 9.56
C LYS A 40 -12.89 -40.46 9.07
N MET A 41 -12.31 -40.43 7.88
CA MET A 41 -11.77 -39.20 7.27
C MET A 41 -12.87 -38.16 7.03
N ASP A 42 -14.02 -38.59 6.51
CA ASP A 42 -15.13 -37.70 6.22
C ASP A 42 -15.76 -37.14 7.48
N ARG A 43 -15.93 -37.97 8.52
CA ARG A 43 -16.38 -37.46 9.86
C ARG A 43 -15.44 -36.41 10.42
N LEU A 44 -14.14 -36.63 10.37
CA LEU A 44 -13.14 -35.66 10.88
C LEU A 44 -13.12 -34.38 10.06
N LYS A 45 -13.22 -34.48 8.72
CA LYS A 45 -13.31 -33.30 7.86
C LYS A 45 -14.58 -32.50 8.13
N SER A 46 -15.74 -33.16 8.20
CA SER A 46 -17.01 -32.50 8.50
C SER A 46 -16.94 -31.76 9.85
N ARG A 47 -16.43 -32.42 10.88
CA ARG A 47 -16.28 -31.80 12.20
C ARG A 47 -15.31 -30.64 12.22
N ALA A 48 -14.18 -30.75 11.48
CA ALA A 48 -13.26 -29.62 11.33
C ALA A 48 -13.94 -28.42 10.63
N THR A 49 -14.70 -28.68 9.58
CA THR A 49 -15.43 -27.65 8.84
C THR A 49 -16.50 -26.97 9.72
N GLU A 50 -17.25 -27.74 10.52
CA GLU A 50 -18.22 -27.17 11.48
C GLU A 50 -17.57 -26.23 12.49
N LEU A 51 -16.44 -26.65 13.08
CA LEU A 51 -15.69 -25.80 14.02
C LEU A 51 -15.14 -24.54 13.35
N GLU A 52 -14.59 -24.67 12.15
CA GLU A 52 -14.11 -23.52 11.38
C GLU A 52 -15.23 -22.52 11.08
N ILE A 53 -16.41 -23.01 10.66
CA ILE A 53 -17.59 -22.17 10.42
C ILE A 53 -18.02 -21.47 11.68
N ARG A 54 -18.08 -22.19 12.83
CA ARG A 54 -18.49 -21.61 14.10
C ARG A 54 -17.53 -20.53 14.56
N ILE A 55 -16.23 -20.82 14.61
CA ILE A 55 -15.20 -19.84 14.98
C ILE A 55 -15.31 -18.59 14.08
N ASN A 56 -15.40 -18.78 12.77
CA ASN A 56 -15.53 -17.66 11.83
C ASN A 56 -16.80 -16.85 12.06
N SER A 57 -17.93 -17.53 12.27
CA SER A 57 -19.20 -16.85 12.52
C SER A 57 -19.16 -15.98 13.78
N GLU A 58 -18.55 -16.47 14.86
CA GLU A 58 -18.38 -15.73 16.10
C GLU A 58 -17.44 -14.54 15.91
N LEU A 59 -16.27 -14.75 15.28
CA LEU A 59 -15.29 -13.67 15.03
C LEU A 59 -15.86 -12.56 14.14
N PHE A 60 -16.57 -12.91 13.07
CA PHE A 60 -17.22 -11.92 12.20
C PHE A 60 -18.45 -11.27 12.84
N GLY A 61 -19.18 -12.00 13.70
CA GLY A 61 -20.30 -11.46 14.48
C GLY A 61 -19.87 -10.38 15.48
N GLU A 62 -18.67 -10.52 16.06
CA GLU A 62 -18.10 -9.53 16.96
C GLU A 62 -17.40 -8.36 16.23
N ALA A 63 -16.96 -8.57 14.99
CA ALA A 63 -16.20 -7.58 14.25
C ALA A 63 -17.09 -6.46 13.71
N ARG A 64 -16.84 -5.23 14.12
CA ARG A 64 -17.49 -4.03 13.57
C ARG A 64 -16.83 -3.52 12.30
N VAL A 65 -15.53 -3.76 12.14
CA VAL A 65 -14.73 -3.39 10.99
C VAL A 65 -13.85 -4.57 10.61
N VAL A 66 -13.80 -4.87 9.30
CA VAL A 66 -12.94 -5.90 8.73
C VAL A 66 -12.02 -5.23 7.72
N ALA A 67 -10.71 -5.30 7.94
CA ALA A 67 -9.70 -4.78 7.03
C ALA A 67 -9.06 -5.94 6.25
N SER A 68 -8.93 -5.79 4.94
CA SER A 68 -8.26 -6.74 4.05
C SER A 68 -7.74 -6.06 2.79
N THR A 69 -6.88 -6.75 2.05
CA THR A 69 -6.58 -6.34 0.67
C THR A 69 -7.79 -6.60 -0.23
N LEU A 70 -7.87 -5.91 -1.38
CA LEU A 70 -8.95 -6.12 -2.36
C LEU A 70 -9.05 -7.60 -2.79
N VAL A 71 -7.91 -8.24 -3.07
CA VAL A 71 -7.87 -9.67 -3.42
C VAL A 71 -8.21 -10.55 -2.22
N GLY A 72 -7.77 -10.19 -1.02
CA GLY A 72 -8.08 -10.87 0.23
C GLY A 72 -9.59 -10.95 0.52
N ALA A 73 -10.36 -9.96 0.06
CA ALA A 73 -11.82 -9.97 0.14
C ALA A 73 -12.48 -11.14 -0.62
N ASN A 74 -11.74 -11.85 -1.50
CA ASN A 74 -12.24 -13.05 -2.17
C ASN A 74 -11.85 -14.36 -1.45
N SER A 75 -11.22 -14.28 -0.29
CA SER A 75 -10.86 -15.48 0.47
C SER A 75 -12.09 -16.26 0.93
N ARG A 76 -11.91 -17.57 1.12
CA ARG A 76 -12.98 -18.48 1.58
C ARG A 76 -13.59 -18.05 2.92
N ILE A 77 -12.80 -17.46 3.80
CA ILE A 77 -13.27 -16.97 5.11
C ILE A 77 -14.26 -15.81 4.99
N MET A 78 -14.22 -15.08 3.85
CA MET A 78 -15.14 -13.98 3.54
C MET A 78 -16.39 -14.43 2.78
N GLU A 79 -16.50 -15.73 2.48
CA GLU A 79 -17.65 -16.27 1.76
C GLU A 79 -18.94 -16.07 2.55
N GLY A 80 -19.98 -15.61 1.88
CA GLY A 80 -21.27 -15.30 2.52
C GLY A 80 -21.32 -13.98 3.30
N GLN A 81 -20.18 -13.35 3.62
CA GLN A 81 -20.15 -12.08 4.35
C GLN A 81 -20.64 -10.93 3.48
N LYS A 82 -21.49 -10.08 4.03
CA LYS A 82 -22.00 -8.85 3.44
C LYS A 82 -21.80 -7.69 4.40
N PHE A 83 -21.51 -6.53 3.87
CA PHE A 83 -21.22 -5.31 4.64
C PHE A 83 -22.15 -4.18 4.20
N THR A 84 -22.46 -3.28 5.12
CA THR A 84 -23.24 -2.09 4.80
C THR A 84 -22.44 -1.09 4.01
N THR A 85 -21.15 -0.92 4.35
CA THR A 85 -20.28 0.06 3.73
C THR A 85 -18.89 -0.54 3.50
N LEU A 86 -18.35 -0.30 2.32
CA LEU A 86 -16.97 -0.59 1.94
C LEU A 86 -16.22 0.73 1.78
N PHE A 87 -15.05 0.81 2.39
CA PHE A 87 -14.05 1.85 2.13
C PHE A 87 -12.90 1.23 1.34
N ILE A 88 -12.55 1.81 0.21
CA ILE A 88 -11.35 1.45 -0.55
C ILE A 88 -10.38 2.63 -0.44
N ASP A 89 -9.30 2.41 0.30
CA ASP A 89 -8.21 3.38 0.42
C ASP A 89 -7.22 3.20 -0.74
N GLU A 90 -6.55 4.28 -1.14
CA GLU A 90 -5.67 4.32 -2.32
C GLU A 90 -6.37 3.82 -3.60
N ALA A 91 -7.65 4.16 -3.76
CA ALA A 91 -8.49 3.67 -4.85
C ALA A 91 -7.99 4.09 -6.26
N ALA A 92 -7.23 5.17 -6.35
CA ALA A 92 -6.60 5.62 -7.59
C ALA A 92 -5.41 4.75 -8.02
N GLN A 93 -4.85 3.93 -7.11
CA GLN A 93 -3.77 2.98 -7.40
C GLN A 93 -4.29 1.55 -7.61
N ALA A 94 -5.59 1.33 -7.52
CA ALA A 94 -6.19 0.01 -7.63
C ALA A 94 -6.76 -0.23 -9.03
N LEU A 95 -6.42 -1.38 -9.63
CA LEU A 95 -7.06 -1.83 -10.87
C LEU A 95 -8.58 -1.96 -10.65
N GLU A 96 -9.38 -1.50 -11.60
CA GLU A 96 -10.85 -1.54 -11.52
C GLU A 96 -11.38 -2.95 -11.22
N ALA A 97 -10.84 -3.98 -11.90
CA ALA A 97 -11.23 -5.37 -11.68
C ALA A 97 -11.02 -5.82 -10.22
N ALA A 98 -9.94 -5.36 -9.56
CA ALA A 98 -9.68 -5.67 -8.16
C ALA A 98 -10.69 -4.99 -7.23
N CYS A 99 -11.11 -3.76 -7.53
CA CYS A 99 -12.15 -3.06 -6.77
C CYS A 99 -13.47 -3.85 -6.77
N TRP A 100 -13.87 -4.39 -7.92
CA TRP A 100 -15.12 -5.16 -8.05
C TRP A 100 -15.15 -6.43 -7.19
N ILE A 101 -14.00 -7.01 -6.85
CA ILE A 101 -13.93 -8.15 -5.93
C ILE A 101 -14.53 -7.80 -4.55
N ALA A 102 -14.21 -6.61 -4.04
CA ALA A 102 -14.72 -6.14 -2.75
C ALA A 102 -16.11 -5.50 -2.86
N ILE A 103 -16.35 -4.72 -3.93
CA ILE A 103 -17.60 -3.96 -4.14
C ILE A 103 -18.84 -4.86 -4.09
N ARG A 104 -18.79 -6.04 -4.69
CA ARG A 104 -19.91 -7.00 -4.69
C ARG A 104 -20.38 -7.45 -3.30
N ARG A 105 -19.61 -7.14 -2.24
CA ARG A 105 -19.89 -7.53 -0.86
C ARG A 105 -20.54 -6.41 -0.03
N ALA A 106 -20.70 -5.22 -0.59
CA ALA A 106 -21.23 -4.09 0.14
C ALA A 106 -22.35 -3.39 -0.61
N SER A 107 -23.25 -2.75 0.14
CA SER A 107 -24.36 -1.98 -0.43
C SER A 107 -23.97 -0.53 -0.74
N ARG A 108 -22.96 0.00 -0.04
CA ARG A 108 -22.44 1.35 -0.19
C ARG A 108 -20.93 1.29 -0.33
N VAL A 109 -20.38 2.09 -1.24
CA VAL A 109 -18.93 2.16 -1.49
C VAL A 109 -18.46 3.60 -1.33
N ILE A 110 -17.34 3.77 -0.64
CA ILE A 110 -16.61 5.02 -0.50
C ILE A 110 -15.19 4.76 -1.01
N LEU A 111 -14.79 5.52 -2.04
CA LEU A 111 -13.44 5.48 -2.59
C LEU A 111 -12.65 6.64 -1.99
N ALA A 112 -11.54 6.35 -1.35
CA ALA A 112 -10.57 7.33 -0.89
C ALA A 112 -9.29 7.18 -1.73
N GLY A 113 -8.72 8.29 -2.18
CA GLY A 113 -7.53 8.27 -3.01
C GLY A 113 -7.37 9.57 -3.79
N ASP A 114 -6.37 9.61 -4.64
CA ASP A 114 -6.01 10.79 -5.40
C ASP A 114 -5.65 10.40 -6.84
N HIS A 115 -6.55 10.68 -7.77
CA HIS A 115 -6.40 10.35 -9.18
C HIS A 115 -5.35 11.21 -9.90
N CYS A 116 -4.84 12.25 -9.27
CA CYS A 116 -3.72 13.05 -9.77
C CYS A 116 -2.34 12.49 -9.38
N GLN A 117 -2.31 11.46 -8.52
CA GLN A 117 -1.09 10.74 -8.17
C GLN A 117 -0.83 9.56 -9.12
N LEU A 118 0.18 8.73 -8.79
CA LEU A 118 0.60 7.63 -9.65
C LEU A 118 -0.52 6.61 -9.89
N PRO A 119 -0.77 6.19 -11.15
CA PRO A 119 -1.75 5.19 -11.49
C PRO A 119 -1.30 3.77 -11.09
N PRO A 120 -2.18 2.76 -11.21
CA PRO A 120 -1.80 1.37 -11.00
C PRO A 120 -0.64 0.93 -11.90
N THR A 121 0.26 0.11 -11.37
CA THR A 121 1.34 -0.46 -12.17
C THR A 121 0.82 -1.56 -13.10
N VAL A 122 0.87 -1.33 -14.41
CA VAL A 122 0.51 -2.28 -15.46
C VAL A 122 1.77 -2.69 -16.19
N LYS A 123 2.20 -3.97 -16.04
CA LYS A 123 3.43 -4.48 -16.67
C LYS A 123 3.30 -4.71 -18.18
N SER A 124 2.11 -4.97 -18.68
CA SER A 124 1.85 -5.22 -20.09
C SER A 124 1.51 -3.92 -20.81
N LEU A 125 2.41 -3.44 -21.67
CA LEU A 125 2.19 -2.24 -22.47
C LEU A 125 0.93 -2.33 -23.37
N PRO A 126 0.66 -3.47 -24.06
CA PRO A 126 -0.59 -3.62 -24.81
C PRO A 126 -1.85 -3.49 -23.94
N ALA A 127 -1.83 -4.05 -22.71
CA ALA A 127 -2.96 -3.93 -21.80
C ALA A 127 -3.13 -2.51 -21.25
N LEU A 128 -2.03 -1.79 -21.00
CA LEU A 128 -2.05 -0.38 -20.62
C LEU A 128 -2.68 0.46 -21.72
N ASN A 129 -2.25 0.28 -22.97
CA ASN A 129 -2.79 0.99 -24.14
C ASN A 129 -4.27 0.64 -24.40
N ALA A 130 -4.71 -0.56 -24.03
CA ALA A 130 -6.12 -0.96 -24.07
C ALA A 130 -6.96 -0.42 -22.90
N GLY A 131 -6.38 0.40 -22.01
CA GLY A 131 -7.10 1.10 -20.94
C GLY A 131 -7.13 0.37 -19.59
N LEU A 132 -6.32 -0.70 -19.39
CA LEU A 132 -6.27 -1.41 -18.10
C LEU A 132 -5.78 -0.50 -16.94
N GLY A 133 -5.00 0.54 -17.25
CA GLY A 133 -4.52 1.51 -16.26
C GLY A 133 -5.58 2.49 -15.76
N LYS A 134 -6.71 2.64 -16.47
CA LYS A 134 -7.78 3.55 -16.07
C LYS A 134 -8.54 3.00 -14.87
N THR A 135 -8.53 3.72 -13.76
CA THR A 135 -9.10 3.25 -12.50
C THR A 135 -10.60 3.52 -12.39
N LEU A 136 -11.28 2.78 -11.51
CA LEU A 136 -12.68 3.06 -11.19
C LEU A 136 -12.86 4.47 -10.63
N MET A 137 -11.90 4.94 -9.82
CA MET A 137 -11.93 6.29 -9.26
C MET A 137 -11.87 7.37 -10.35
N GLU A 138 -10.96 7.26 -11.32
CA GLU A 138 -10.89 8.19 -12.46
C GLU A 138 -12.20 8.23 -13.25
N ARG A 139 -12.79 7.05 -13.52
CA ARG A 139 -14.08 6.96 -14.22
C ARG A 139 -15.20 7.68 -13.45
N ILE A 140 -15.19 7.59 -12.13
CA ILE A 140 -16.18 8.28 -11.29
C ILE A 140 -15.94 9.79 -11.30
N VAL A 141 -14.69 10.23 -11.15
CA VAL A 141 -14.33 11.66 -11.21
C VAL A 141 -14.75 12.29 -12.53
N GLU A 142 -14.55 11.59 -13.66
CA GLU A 142 -14.92 12.08 -14.99
C GLU A 142 -16.42 12.09 -15.23
N ASN A 143 -17.13 11.04 -14.83
CA ASN A 143 -18.52 10.84 -15.23
C ASN A 143 -19.54 11.24 -14.17
N LYS A 144 -19.13 11.40 -12.92
CA LYS A 144 -19.99 11.71 -11.76
C LYS A 144 -19.30 12.69 -10.81
N PRO A 145 -18.88 13.88 -11.26
CA PRO A 145 -18.17 14.84 -10.42
C PRO A 145 -18.99 15.30 -9.21
N GLU A 146 -20.32 15.20 -9.26
CA GLU A 146 -21.23 15.57 -8.19
C GLU A 146 -21.12 14.70 -6.93
N VAL A 147 -20.55 13.51 -7.04
CA VAL A 147 -20.31 12.61 -5.89
C VAL A 147 -18.87 12.68 -5.37
N VAL A 148 -18.04 13.54 -5.95
CA VAL A 148 -16.63 13.70 -5.59
C VAL A 148 -16.46 14.87 -4.64
N THR A 149 -15.70 14.66 -3.57
CA THR A 149 -15.35 15.70 -2.60
C THR A 149 -13.85 15.82 -2.49
N LEU A 150 -13.32 17.00 -2.78
CA LEU A 150 -11.90 17.31 -2.57
C LEU A 150 -11.64 17.62 -1.09
N LEU A 151 -10.68 16.94 -0.49
CA LEU A 151 -10.17 17.30 0.84
C LEU A 151 -9.20 18.47 0.70
N LYS A 152 -9.61 19.65 1.13
CA LYS A 152 -8.88 20.90 0.86
C LYS A 152 -7.77 21.23 1.87
N VAL A 153 -7.77 20.61 3.04
CA VAL A 153 -6.76 20.88 4.08
C VAL A 153 -5.86 19.67 4.26
N GLN A 154 -4.57 19.83 4.01
CA GLN A 154 -3.57 18.81 4.25
C GLN A 154 -2.77 19.09 5.53
N TYR A 155 -2.29 18.02 6.19
CA TYR A 155 -1.60 18.04 7.48
C TYR A 155 -0.19 17.43 7.41
N ARG A 156 0.36 17.22 6.22
CA ARG A 156 1.62 16.51 6.01
C ARG A 156 2.81 17.45 5.84
N MET A 157 2.71 18.40 4.94
CA MET A 157 3.87 19.16 4.47
C MET A 157 3.71 20.66 4.58
N ASN A 158 4.86 21.36 4.61
CA ASN A 158 4.97 22.82 4.52
C ASN A 158 4.23 23.34 3.27
N GLU A 159 3.66 24.53 3.38
CA GLU A 159 2.89 25.18 2.30
C GLU A 159 3.71 25.39 1.02
N GLN A 160 5.00 25.75 1.13
CA GLN A 160 5.84 25.95 -0.04
C GLN A 160 6.07 24.66 -0.82
N ILE A 161 6.17 23.51 -0.13
CA ILE A 161 6.25 22.18 -0.76
C ILE A 161 4.93 21.86 -1.44
N MET A 162 3.80 22.14 -0.78
CA MET A 162 2.47 21.85 -1.31
C MET A 162 2.04 22.74 -2.47
N ARG A 163 2.53 23.97 -2.54
CA ARG A 163 2.09 25.00 -3.49
C ARG A 163 2.11 24.55 -4.94
N PHE A 164 3.18 23.86 -5.35
CA PHE A 164 3.28 23.35 -6.72
C PHE A 164 2.13 22.38 -7.02
N SER A 165 1.96 21.36 -6.18
CA SER A 165 0.92 20.34 -6.38
C SER A 165 -0.49 20.95 -6.29
N SER A 166 -0.72 21.88 -5.34
CA SER A 166 -2.00 22.56 -5.22
C SER A 166 -2.38 23.31 -6.49
N ASN A 167 -1.46 24.13 -7.02
CA ASN A 167 -1.72 24.91 -8.22
C ASN A 167 -1.86 24.06 -9.47
N TRP A 168 -1.01 23.04 -9.62
CA TRP A 168 -0.97 22.22 -10.83
C TRP A 168 -2.11 21.22 -10.94
N PHE A 169 -2.42 20.52 -9.84
CA PHE A 169 -3.39 19.42 -9.85
C PHE A 169 -4.75 19.78 -9.25
N TYR A 170 -4.80 20.72 -8.29
CA TYR A 170 -5.99 20.98 -7.50
C TYR A 170 -6.47 22.43 -7.61
N LYS A 171 -6.12 23.13 -8.68
CA LYS A 171 -6.57 24.51 -8.99
C LYS A 171 -6.32 25.53 -7.87
N GLY A 172 -5.30 25.29 -7.02
CA GLY A 172 -5.01 26.10 -5.86
C GLY A 172 -5.94 25.89 -4.66
N GLU A 173 -6.82 24.87 -4.69
CA GLU A 173 -7.83 24.66 -3.65
C GLU A 173 -7.33 23.88 -2.42
N VAL A 174 -6.13 23.29 -2.49
CA VAL A 174 -5.55 22.54 -1.36
C VAL A 174 -4.58 23.42 -0.61
N GLU A 175 -4.81 23.55 0.69
CA GLU A 175 -4.05 24.40 1.61
C GLU A 175 -3.41 23.59 2.74
N SER A 176 -2.32 24.12 3.29
CA SER A 176 -1.69 23.51 4.48
C SER A 176 -2.38 23.98 5.75
N ALA A 177 -2.66 23.04 6.66
CA ALA A 177 -3.20 23.37 7.97
C ALA A 177 -2.28 24.36 8.72
N PRO A 178 -2.82 25.31 9.51
CA PRO A 178 -2.03 26.35 10.17
C PRO A 178 -0.84 25.85 10.97
N GLN A 179 -0.99 24.70 11.66
CA GLN A 179 0.05 24.12 12.51
C GLN A 179 1.23 23.52 11.76
N ILE A 180 1.11 23.28 10.45
CA ILE A 180 2.18 22.72 9.63
C ILE A 180 2.60 23.66 8.50
N LYS A 181 1.90 24.76 8.32
CA LYS A 181 2.10 25.72 7.22
C LYS A 181 3.55 26.14 7.06
N TYR A 182 4.24 26.35 8.17
CA TYR A 182 5.63 26.80 8.24
C TYR A 182 6.56 25.74 8.82
N ARG A 183 6.16 24.44 8.80
CA ARG A 183 6.99 23.35 9.31
C ARG A 183 8.32 23.32 8.57
N GLY A 184 9.42 23.37 9.32
CA GLY A 184 10.80 23.26 8.85
C GLY A 184 11.67 22.64 9.93
N ILE A 185 12.90 22.25 9.55
CA ILE A 185 13.91 21.74 10.50
C ILE A 185 14.78 22.90 11.01
N LEU A 186 15.11 23.82 10.13
CA LEU A 186 15.88 25.03 10.46
C LEU A 186 15.03 26.26 10.23
N ASP A 187 15.19 27.25 11.11
CA ASP A 187 14.59 28.56 10.91
C ASP A 187 15.24 29.26 9.70
N TYR A 188 14.43 29.95 8.93
CA TYR A 188 14.86 30.68 7.73
C TYR A 188 15.46 29.82 6.60
N ASP A 189 15.26 28.48 6.64
CA ASP A 189 15.67 27.60 5.55
C ASP A 189 14.58 27.51 4.46
N TYR A 190 14.99 27.15 3.25
CA TYR A 190 14.04 26.90 2.17
C TYR A 190 13.44 25.50 2.32
N PRO A 191 12.09 25.36 2.43
CA PRO A 191 11.44 24.07 2.59
C PRO A 191 11.58 23.15 1.37
N ILE A 192 11.87 23.72 0.20
CA ILE A 192 12.11 23.02 -1.06
C ILE A 192 13.23 23.73 -1.84
N MET A 193 14.15 22.95 -2.37
CA MET A 193 15.22 23.42 -3.24
C MET A 193 15.31 22.53 -4.47
N TRP A 194 15.45 23.13 -5.63
CA TRP A 194 15.71 22.46 -6.88
C TRP A 194 17.17 22.70 -7.28
N LEU A 195 17.93 21.63 -7.49
CA LEU A 195 19.30 21.69 -8.00
C LEU A 195 19.28 21.20 -9.45
N ASP A 196 19.48 22.12 -10.38
CA ASP A 196 19.55 21.80 -11.81
C ASP A 196 21.00 21.49 -12.20
N THR A 197 21.21 20.31 -12.74
CA THR A 197 22.52 19.81 -13.17
C THR A 197 22.71 19.82 -14.69
N SER A 198 21.73 20.32 -15.44
CA SER A 198 21.72 20.26 -16.91
C SER A 198 22.81 21.10 -17.59
N GLU A 199 23.26 22.18 -16.93
CA GLU A 199 24.25 23.10 -17.47
C GLU A 199 25.57 23.14 -16.66
N VAL A 200 25.76 22.14 -15.78
CA VAL A 200 26.98 22.09 -14.96
C VAL A 200 28.15 21.54 -15.78
N GLU A 201 29.17 22.37 -16.02
CA GLU A 201 30.43 21.91 -16.56
C GLU A 201 31.17 21.07 -15.52
N VAL A 202 31.54 19.85 -15.90
CA VAL A 202 32.30 18.90 -15.05
C VAL A 202 33.75 18.88 -15.54
N GLY A 203 34.69 18.86 -14.60
CA GLY A 203 36.11 18.64 -14.92
C GLY A 203 36.36 17.24 -15.49
N ASP A 204 37.51 17.06 -16.19
CA ASP A 204 37.84 15.79 -16.85
C ASP A 204 37.87 14.57 -15.92
N ASP A 205 38.13 14.76 -14.62
CA ASP A 205 38.20 13.71 -13.59
C ASP A 205 36.92 13.60 -12.74
N GLU A 206 35.89 14.40 -12.99
CA GLU A 206 34.65 14.40 -12.23
C GLU A 206 33.56 13.54 -12.90
N PRO A 207 32.70 12.84 -12.13
CA PRO A 207 31.62 12.05 -12.71
C PRO A 207 30.62 12.98 -13.41
N THR A 208 30.26 12.64 -14.63
CA THR A 208 29.25 13.37 -15.40
C THR A 208 27.86 13.21 -14.79
N PHE A 209 26.99 14.21 -15.03
CA PHE A 209 25.58 14.15 -14.64
C PHE A 209 24.71 13.37 -15.64
N ASN A 210 25.33 12.52 -16.48
CA ASN A 210 24.60 11.69 -17.43
C ASN A 210 24.28 10.31 -16.86
N GLU A 211 23.10 9.80 -17.22
CA GLU A 211 22.71 8.43 -16.88
C GLU A 211 23.59 7.41 -17.59
N GLN A 212 23.93 6.34 -16.86
CA GLN A 212 24.68 5.20 -17.39
C GLN A 212 23.84 3.92 -17.21
N PHE A 213 23.85 3.05 -18.21
CA PHE A 213 23.25 1.74 -18.11
C PHE A 213 24.20 0.74 -17.45
N VAL A 214 23.71 -0.06 -16.53
CA VAL A 214 24.48 -1.08 -15.81
C VAL A 214 23.72 -2.40 -15.75
N GLY A 215 24.50 -3.51 -15.82
CA GLY A 215 23.98 -4.86 -15.75
C GLY A 215 23.18 -5.30 -16.99
N GLU A 216 22.74 -6.56 -16.96
CA GLU A 216 21.96 -7.19 -18.05
C GLU A 216 20.49 -6.68 -18.08
N SER A 217 19.98 -6.15 -16.97
CA SER A 217 18.63 -5.64 -16.83
C SER A 217 18.46 -4.17 -17.20
N PHE A 218 19.48 -3.54 -17.77
CA PHE A 218 19.50 -2.11 -18.11
C PHE A 218 19.15 -1.20 -16.93
N GLY A 219 19.69 -1.51 -15.74
CA GLY A 219 19.62 -0.62 -14.58
C GLY A 219 20.23 0.73 -14.93
N ARG A 220 19.72 1.82 -14.33
CA ARG A 220 20.22 3.18 -14.58
C ARG A 220 20.89 3.73 -13.34
N ILE A 221 22.07 4.29 -13.51
CA ILE A 221 22.80 5.02 -12.46
C ILE A 221 23.20 6.40 -12.97
N ASN A 222 23.27 7.36 -12.06
CA ASN A 222 23.86 8.67 -12.29
C ASN A 222 24.82 8.98 -11.14
N LYS A 223 26.12 8.83 -11.39
CA LYS A 223 27.15 8.99 -10.35
C LYS A 223 27.28 10.44 -9.90
N GLY A 224 27.23 11.39 -10.84
CA GLY A 224 27.32 12.81 -10.52
C GLY A 224 26.18 13.29 -9.62
N GLU A 225 24.94 12.89 -9.92
CA GLU A 225 23.80 13.22 -9.06
C GLU A 225 23.87 12.52 -7.69
N ALA A 226 24.38 11.29 -7.62
CA ALA A 226 24.58 10.59 -6.36
C ALA A 226 25.59 11.30 -5.46
N GLU A 227 26.74 11.74 -6.02
CA GLU A 227 27.75 12.49 -5.28
C GLU A 227 27.25 13.87 -4.86
N LEU A 228 26.53 14.58 -5.72
CA LEU A 228 25.90 15.85 -5.39
C LEU A 228 24.87 15.69 -4.26
N THR A 229 24.10 14.63 -4.30
CA THR A 229 23.13 14.30 -3.23
C THR A 229 23.82 14.08 -1.91
N LEU A 230 24.89 13.27 -1.87
CA LEU A 230 25.67 13.03 -0.64
C LEU A 230 26.26 14.32 -0.11
N LYS A 231 26.93 15.12 -0.97
CA LYS A 231 27.51 16.41 -0.58
C LYS A 231 26.47 17.39 -0.02
N SER A 232 25.29 17.44 -0.64
CA SER A 232 24.18 18.27 -0.18
C SER A 232 23.65 17.82 1.19
N LEU A 233 23.53 16.51 1.41
CA LEU A 233 23.15 15.94 2.70
C LEU A 233 24.16 16.22 3.80
N GLU A 234 25.47 16.05 3.52
CA GLU A 234 26.53 16.35 4.48
C GLU A 234 26.54 17.83 4.88
N GLN A 235 26.38 18.71 3.92
CA GLN A 235 26.26 20.15 4.18
C GLN A 235 25.04 20.47 5.03
N TYR A 236 23.91 19.86 4.73
CA TYR A 236 22.66 20.05 5.48
C TYR A 236 22.75 19.50 6.91
N PHE A 237 23.33 18.31 7.08
CA PHE A 237 23.57 17.73 8.40
C PHE A 237 24.55 18.57 9.25
N THR A 238 25.54 19.18 8.59
CA THR A 238 26.46 20.12 9.27
C THR A 238 25.71 21.35 9.78
N LYS A 239 24.78 21.90 8.98
CA LYS A 239 23.95 23.04 9.40
C LYS A 239 23.01 22.69 10.57
N ILE A 240 22.39 21.51 10.55
CA ILE A 240 21.51 21.05 11.62
C ILE A 240 22.29 20.78 12.90
N GLY A 241 23.48 20.22 12.80
CA GLY A 241 24.31 19.75 13.88
C GLY A 241 24.01 18.30 14.29
N LYS A 242 25.08 17.49 14.42
CA LYS A 242 24.98 16.06 14.70
C LYS A 242 24.18 15.73 15.96
N GLN A 243 24.37 16.51 17.03
CA GLN A 243 23.68 16.25 18.30
C GLN A 243 22.16 16.42 18.12
N ARG A 244 21.73 17.48 17.45
CA ARG A 244 20.32 17.72 17.21
C ARG A 244 19.66 16.65 16.35
N ILE A 245 20.35 16.15 15.33
CA ILE A 245 19.84 15.04 14.47
C ILE A 245 19.54 13.80 15.33
N LEU A 246 20.42 13.46 16.27
CA LEU A 246 20.28 12.29 17.14
C LEU A 246 19.17 12.49 18.18
N ASP A 247 19.13 13.64 18.83
CA ASP A 247 18.20 13.95 19.92
C ASP A 247 16.76 14.05 19.40
N GLU A 248 16.54 14.73 18.27
CA GLU A 248 15.23 14.92 17.65
C GLU A 248 14.85 13.74 16.72
N LYS A 249 15.74 12.77 16.51
CA LYS A 249 15.53 11.61 15.60
C LYS A 249 15.06 12.04 14.21
N ILE A 250 15.79 12.98 13.62
CA ILE A 250 15.44 13.51 12.30
C ILE A 250 15.59 12.42 11.25
N ASP A 251 14.48 12.06 10.61
CA ASP A 251 14.44 11.10 9.52
C ASP A 251 14.71 11.79 8.18
N VAL A 252 15.57 11.17 7.37
CA VAL A 252 15.90 11.62 6.01
C VAL A 252 15.68 10.46 5.05
N GLY A 253 14.92 10.70 3.98
CA GLY A 253 14.72 9.75 2.89
C GLY A 253 15.46 10.20 1.63
N VAL A 254 16.17 9.28 0.98
CA VAL A 254 16.72 9.47 -0.36
C VAL A 254 15.91 8.62 -1.33
N ILE A 255 15.38 9.23 -2.38
CA ILE A 255 14.49 8.57 -3.34
C ILE A 255 15.12 8.68 -4.73
N SER A 256 15.21 7.55 -5.41
CA SER A 256 15.61 7.48 -6.82
C SER A 256 14.47 6.86 -7.65
N PRO A 257 14.20 7.37 -8.88
CA PRO A 257 13.16 6.83 -9.74
C PRO A 257 13.51 5.47 -10.35
N TYR A 258 14.78 5.11 -10.36
CA TYR A 258 15.27 3.88 -10.98
C TYR A 258 16.02 2.99 -10.00
N ARG A 259 16.02 1.69 -10.28
CA ARG A 259 16.90 0.72 -9.63
C ARG A 259 18.09 0.44 -10.52
N ALA A 260 19.25 0.34 -9.91
CA ALA A 260 20.47 -0.16 -10.54
C ALA A 260 20.50 -1.67 -10.58
#